data_ee9c429ffa013204d13ae86dff8f7bc9
#
_entry.id   ee9c429ffa013204d13ae86dff8f7bc9
#
_cell.length_a   1.000
_cell.length_b   1.000
_cell.length_c   1.000
_cell.angle_alpha   90.00
_cell.angle_beta   90.00
_cell.angle_gamma   90.00
#
_symmetry.space_group_name_H-M   'P 1'
#
loop_
_entity.id
_entity.type
_entity.pdbx_description
1 polymer ?
#
loop_
_entity_poly.entity_id
_entity_poly.type
_entity_poly.pdbx_seq_one_letter_code
_entity_poly.pdbx_strand_id
1 'polypeptide(L)'
;VIRVRALEPADAPVVASWIDGPEALVTWSGKAPFSWPFDGRQLLGLRAADPDRRLMVATDPDGAPVGHFGLRLQPGGRSVRLGMVLVAPSARGHGRGAAMVRAAVGVAFADPEVEQVELGVYAHNERARTIYERLGFRAEETHPRSIEVGGEWWTSITMILPRAAWRPSES
;
A
#
# COMPACT_ATOMS: atom_id res chain seq x y z
N VAL A 1 -13.29 -14.03 -0.96
CA VAL A 1 -13.45 -12.73 -1.64
C VAL A 1 -13.04 -11.63 -0.67
N ILE A 2 -12.13 -10.76 -1.08
CA ILE A 2 -11.73 -9.57 -0.30
C ILE A 2 -12.67 -8.42 -0.66
N ARG A 3 -13.15 -7.72 0.37
CA ARG A 3 -13.86 -6.45 0.21
C ARG A 3 -12.95 -5.31 0.69
N VAL A 4 -13.15 -4.12 0.15
CA VAL A 4 -12.38 -2.93 0.57
C VAL A 4 -13.34 -1.81 0.97
N ARG A 5 -12.97 -1.09 2.01
CA ARG A 5 -13.71 0.06 2.52
C ARG A 5 -12.76 1.11 3.11
N ALA A 6 -13.28 2.30 3.38
CA ALA A 6 -12.51 3.30 4.11
C ALA A 6 -12.12 2.80 5.51
N LEU A 7 -10.94 3.22 5.98
CA LEU A 7 -10.48 2.95 7.33
C LEU A 7 -11.38 3.68 8.34
N GLU A 8 -11.88 2.94 9.32
CA GLU A 8 -12.61 3.49 10.46
C GLU A 8 -11.67 3.63 11.67
N PRO A 9 -11.98 4.51 12.64
CA PRO A 9 -11.14 4.69 13.82
C PRO A 9 -10.82 3.40 14.58
N ALA A 10 -11.75 2.46 14.65
CA ALA A 10 -11.56 1.17 15.31
C ALA A 10 -10.56 0.25 14.59
N ASP A 11 -10.31 0.46 13.30
CA ASP A 11 -9.35 -0.33 12.53
C ASP A 11 -7.90 0.07 12.84
N ALA A 12 -7.66 1.31 13.21
CA ALA A 12 -6.30 1.84 13.36
C ALA A 12 -5.46 1.07 14.38
N PRO A 13 -5.92 0.73 15.59
CA PRO A 13 -5.15 -0.10 16.50
C PRO A 13 -4.95 -1.54 15.99
N VAL A 14 -5.88 -2.07 15.22
CA VAL A 14 -5.75 -3.41 14.60
C VAL A 14 -4.62 -3.41 13.57
N VAL A 15 -4.62 -2.45 12.65
CA VAL A 15 -3.55 -2.28 11.66
C VAL A 15 -2.20 -2.07 12.33
N ALA A 16 -2.13 -1.22 13.36
CA ALA A 16 -0.90 -0.97 14.10
C ALA A 16 -0.35 -2.25 14.77
N SER A 17 -1.21 -3.14 15.23
CA SER A 17 -0.82 -4.40 15.85
C SER A 17 -0.09 -5.38 14.91
N TRP A 18 -0.21 -5.19 13.60
CA TRP A 18 0.46 -6.03 12.59
C TRP A 18 1.92 -5.65 12.34
N ILE A 19 2.39 -4.56 12.92
CA ILE A 19 3.74 -4.02 12.74
C ILE A 19 4.51 -4.28 14.02
N ASP A 20 5.55 -5.09 13.95
CA ASP A 20 6.24 -5.67 15.10
C ASP A 20 7.61 -5.05 15.41
N GLY A 21 8.00 -3.99 14.72
CA GLY A 21 9.26 -3.32 14.98
C GLY A 21 9.52 -2.10 14.09
N PRO A 22 10.60 -1.35 14.40
CA PRO A 22 10.92 -0.13 13.65
C PRO A 22 11.28 -0.39 12.20
N GLU A 23 11.92 -1.50 11.88
CA GLU A 23 12.27 -1.87 10.51
C GLU A 23 11.02 -2.25 9.71
N ALA A 24 10.10 -3.01 10.31
CA ALA A 24 8.82 -3.34 9.70
C ALA A 24 7.98 -2.08 9.44
N LEU A 25 8.03 -1.10 10.35
CA LEU A 25 7.37 0.19 10.18
C LEU A 25 7.87 0.93 8.93
N VAL A 26 9.19 1.00 8.73
CA VAL A 26 9.78 1.65 7.55
C VAL A 26 9.46 0.87 6.28
N THR A 27 9.52 -0.45 6.31
CA THR A 27 9.20 -1.31 5.16
C THR A 27 7.78 -1.05 4.66
N TRP A 28 6.84 -0.88 5.58
CA TRP A 28 5.44 -0.62 5.27
C TRP A 28 5.17 0.83 4.87
N SER A 29 5.66 1.78 5.65
CA SER A 29 5.26 3.19 5.55
C SER A 29 6.25 4.08 4.81
N GLY A 30 7.45 3.60 4.53
CA GLY A 30 8.49 4.38 3.86
C GLY A 30 8.84 5.63 4.65
N LYS A 31 8.71 6.78 3.99
CA LYS A 31 9.01 8.10 4.57
C LYS A 31 7.80 8.78 5.24
N ALA A 32 6.74 8.04 5.53
CA ALA A 32 5.62 8.59 6.27
C ALA A 32 6.08 9.09 7.67
N PRO A 33 5.42 10.12 8.23
CA PRO A 33 5.85 10.75 9.48
C PRO A 33 5.48 9.91 10.71
N PHE A 34 5.87 8.65 10.70
CA PHE A 34 5.65 7.72 11.80
C PHE A 34 6.92 7.50 12.60
N SER A 35 6.76 7.24 13.88
CA SER A 35 7.84 6.91 14.79
C SER A 35 7.55 5.62 15.55
N TRP A 36 8.62 4.92 15.92
CA TRP A 36 8.52 3.75 16.79
C TRP A 36 8.66 4.18 18.27
N PRO A 37 7.83 3.70 19.21
CA PRO A 37 6.73 2.75 19.02
C PRO A 37 5.58 3.33 18.19
N PHE A 38 5.01 2.49 17.31
CA PHE A 38 3.90 2.88 16.44
C PHE A 38 2.56 2.45 17.03
N ASP A 39 1.56 3.33 16.95
CA ASP A 39 0.19 3.04 17.38
C ASP A 39 -0.86 3.60 16.40
N GLY A 40 -2.12 3.21 16.60
CA GLY A 40 -3.21 3.62 15.74
C GLY A 40 -3.46 5.14 15.71
N ARG A 41 -3.08 5.87 16.76
CA ARG A 41 -3.24 7.34 16.80
C ARG A 41 -2.38 8.03 15.75
N GLN A 42 -1.18 7.51 15.49
CA GLN A 42 -0.31 8.04 14.44
C GLN A 42 -0.95 7.86 13.05
N LEU A 43 -1.59 6.72 12.81
CA LEU A 43 -2.30 6.46 11.55
C LEU A 43 -3.50 7.40 11.37
N LEU A 44 -4.29 7.61 12.40
CA LEU A 44 -5.40 8.56 12.39
C LEU A 44 -4.91 10.01 12.25
N GLY A 45 -3.75 10.34 12.84
CA GLY A 45 -3.10 11.63 12.67
C GLY A 45 -2.69 11.89 11.22
N LEU A 46 -2.16 10.89 10.53
CA LEU A 46 -1.86 11.01 9.10
C LEU A 46 -3.12 11.28 8.28
N ARG A 47 -4.22 10.59 8.57
CA ARG A 47 -5.50 10.81 7.88
C ARG A 47 -6.00 12.25 8.06
N ALA A 48 -5.86 12.79 9.26
CA ALA A 48 -6.27 14.17 9.55
C ALA A 48 -5.35 15.20 8.87
N ALA A 49 -4.05 14.92 8.80
CA ALA A 49 -3.05 15.83 8.22
C ALA A 49 -3.02 15.82 6.68
N ASP A 50 -3.40 14.70 6.06
CA ASP A 50 -3.41 14.50 4.61
C ASP A 50 -4.78 13.95 4.16
N PRO A 51 -5.81 14.80 4.08
CA PRO A 51 -7.17 14.37 3.73
C PRO A 51 -7.29 13.86 2.27
N ASP A 52 -6.34 14.19 1.40
CA ASP A 52 -6.29 13.68 0.02
C ASP A 52 -5.82 12.22 -0.04
N ARG A 53 -5.25 11.72 1.03
CA ARG A 53 -4.85 10.31 1.15
C ARG A 53 -6.02 9.49 1.67
N ARG A 54 -6.45 8.54 0.86
CA ARG A 54 -7.50 7.60 1.23
C ARG A 54 -6.87 6.40 1.93
N LEU A 55 -7.07 6.29 3.24
CA LEU A 55 -6.67 5.10 4.00
C LEU A 55 -7.79 4.07 3.92
N MET A 56 -7.46 2.87 3.46
CA MET A 56 -8.40 1.81 3.15
C MET A 56 -8.08 0.54 3.93
N VAL A 57 -9.09 -0.22 4.22
CA VAL A 57 -8.99 -1.54 4.86
C VAL A 57 -9.59 -2.60 3.93
N ALA A 58 -8.85 -3.69 3.78
CA ALA A 58 -9.37 -4.91 3.18
C ALA A 58 -9.94 -5.80 4.28
N THR A 59 -11.11 -6.36 4.03
CA THR A 59 -11.80 -7.24 4.97
C THR A 59 -12.05 -8.61 4.34
N ASP A 60 -12.17 -9.61 5.18
CA ASP A 60 -12.70 -10.92 4.81
C ASP A 60 -14.21 -10.87 4.64
N PRO A 61 -14.87 -11.99 4.24
CA PRO A 61 -16.32 -12.04 4.10
C PRO A 61 -17.10 -11.74 5.39
N ASP A 62 -16.50 -12.00 6.54
CA ASP A 62 -17.10 -11.75 7.86
C ASP A 62 -16.92 -10.31 8.34
N GLY A 63 -16.18 -9.51 7.57
CA GLY A 63 -15.93 -8.10 7.85
C GLY A 63 -14.69 -7.82 8.70
N ALA A 64 -13.95 -8.84 9.09
CA ALA A 64 -12.71 -8.65 9.86
C ALA A 64 -11.59 -8.04 9.00
N PRO A 65 -10.84 -7.05 9.53
CA PRO A 65 -9.71 -6.49 8.81
C PRO A 65 -8.62 -7.53 8.54
N VAL A 66 -8.20 -7.66 7.28
CA VAL A 66 -7.14 -8.57 6.84
C VAL A 66 -6.01 -7.87 6.10
N GLY A 67 -6.17 -6.59 5.79
CA GLY A 67 -5.14 -5.80 5.13
C GLY A 67 -5.43 -4.31 5.15
N HIS A 68 -4.43 -3.54 4.80
CA HIS A 68 -4.47 -2.08 4.73
C HIS A 68 -3.73 -1.59 3.49
N PHE A 69 -4.19 -0.49 2.91
CA PHE A 69 -3.47 0.27 1.88
C PHE A 69 -3.91 1.73 1.88
N GLY A 70 -3.08 2.58 1.29
CA GLY A 70 -3.38 3.98 1.07
C GLY A 70 -3.38 4.32 -0.42
N LEU A 71 -4.27 5.19 -0.84
CA LEU A 71 -4.33 5.76 -2.17
C LEU A 71 -4.26 7.28 -2.09
N ARG A 72 -3.39 7.90 -2.86
CA ARG A 72 -3.26 9.34 -2.93
C ARG A 72 -3.19 9.81 -4.37
N LEU A 73 -4.17 10.63 -4.76
CA LEU A 73 -4.15 11.29 -6.06
C LEU A 73 -2.95 12.23 -6.13
N GLN A 74 -2.15 12.10 -7.17
CA GLN A 74 -0.97 12.93 -7.36
C GLN A 74 -1.33 14.26 -8.03
N PRO A 75 -0.49 15.30 -7.88
CA PRO A 75 -0.69 16.56 -8.58
C PRO A 75 -0.91 16.34 -10.08
N GLY A 76 -1.89 17.06 -10.65
CA GLY A 76 -2.31 16.88 -12.05
C GLY A 76 -3.49 15.91 -12.22
N GLY A 77 -3.83 15.11 -11.21
CA GLY A 77 -5.05 14.29 -11.20
C GLY A 77 -5.04 13.05 -12.08
N ARG A 78 -3.91 12.68 -12.68
CA ARG A 78 -3.80 11.58 -13.65
C ARG A 78 -3.10 10.34 -13.12
N SER A 79 -2.43 10.45 -11.98
CA SER A 79 -1.73 9.34 -11.31
C SER A 79 -2.21 9.19 -9.89
N VAL A 80 -2.40 7.95 -9.45
CA VAL A 80 -2.68 7.59 -8.05
C VAL A 80 -1.49 6.85 -7.49
N ARG A 81 -0.99 7.29 -6.35
CA ARG A 81 0.05 6.56 -5.62
C ARG A 81 -0.60 5.58 -4.64
N LEU A 82 -0.28 4.32 -4.85
CA LEU A 82 -0.59 3.23 -3.92
C LEU A 82 0.57 3.10 -2.92
N GLY A 83 0.27 3.10 -1.65
CA GLY A 83 1.28 2.96 -0.60
C GLY A 83 0.72 2.29 0.64
N MET A 84 1.60 2.07 1.61
CA MET A 84 1.27 1.47 2.90
C MET A 84 0.46 0.17 2.76
N VAL A 85 0.90 -0.68 1.84
CA VAL A 85 0.29 -2.00 1.58
C VAL A 85 0.74 -2.98 2.65
N LEU A 86 -0.20 -3.50 3.40
CA LEU A 86 0.05 -4.42 4.50
C LEU A 86 -1.02 -5.49 4.55
N VAL A 87 -0.61 -6.74 4.65
CA VAL A 87 -1.50 -7.89 4.90
C VAL A 87 -1.30 -8.33 6.34
N ALA A 88 -2.39 -8.55 7.05
CA ALA A 88 -2.37 -9.08 8.41
C ALA A 88 -1.52 -10.37 8.46
N PRO A 89 -0.67 -10.56 9.47
CA PRO A 89 0.18 -11.74 9.57
C PRO A 89 -0.59 -13.06 9.43
N SER A 90 -1.76 -13.15 10.05
CA SER A 90 -2.65 -14.32 9.99
C SER A 90 -3.26 -14.58 8.60
N ALA A 91 -3.26 -13.56 7.73
CA ALA A 91 -3.87 -13.63 6.40
C ALA A 91 -2.85 -13.88 5.27
N ARG A 92 -1.56 -13.92 5.58
CA ARG A 92 -0.49 -14.12 4.60
C ARG A 92 -0.48 -15.54 4.02
N GLY A 93 0.06 -15.69 2.81
CA GLY A 93 0.32 -17.00 2.21
C GLY A 93 -0.83 -17.61 1.38
N HIS A 94 -1.98 -16.93 1.24
CA HIS A 94 -3.14 -17.44 0.52
C HIS A 94 -3.56 -16.56 -0.68
N GLY A 95 -2.61 -15.85 -1.29
CA GLY A 95 -2.89 -14.94 -2.41
C GLY A 95 -3.65 -13.65 -2.02
N ARG A 96 -3.90 -13.41 -0.76
CA ARG A 96 -4.66 -12.25 -0.27
C ARG A 96 -3.97 -10.92 -0.57
N GLY A 97 -2.64 -10.90 -0.55
CA GLY A 97 -1.87 -9.71 -0.93
C GLY A 97 -2.12 -9.30 -2.37
N ALA A 98 -2.05 -10.24 -3.30
CA ALA A 98 -2.34 -9.99 -4.71
C ALA A 98 -3.79 -9.57 -4.92
N ALA A 99 -4.73 -10.23 -4.25
CA ALA A 99 -6.16 -9.87 -4.33
C ALA A 99 -6.43 -8.47 -3.79
N MET A 100 -5.78 -8.09 -2.69
CA MET A 100 -5.90 -6.74 -2.11
C MET A 100 -5.32 -5.66 -3.04
N VAL A 101 -4.14 -5.88 -3.60
CA VAL A 101 -3.52 -4.93 -4.53
C VAL A 101 -4.38 -4.79 -5.79
N ARG A 102 -4.92 -5.89 -6.30
CA ARG A 102 -5.87 -5.86 -7.42
C ARG A 102 -7.10 -5.01 -7.10
N ALA A 103 -7.68 -5.19 -5.92
CA ALA A 103 -8.82 -4.37 -5.47
C ALA A 103 -8.45 -2.89 -5.33
N ALA A 104 -7.27 -2.59 -4.77
CA ALA A 104 -6.77 -1.21 -4.65
C ALA A 104 -6.60 -0.53 -6.02
N VAL A 105 -6.03 -1.23 -6.99
CA VAL A 105 -5.89 -0.74 -8.37
C VAL A 105 -7.27 -0.51 -9.01
N GLY A 106 -8.22 -1.40 -8.78
CA GLY A 106 -9.61 -1.22 -9.23
C GLY A 106 -10.26 0.04 -8.66
N VAL A 107 -10.03 0.32 -7.37
CA VAL A 107 -10.51 1.56 -6.73
C VAL A 107 -9.87 2.79 -7.36
N ALA A 108 -8.57 2.76 -7.62
CA ALA A 108 -7.86 3.88 -8.27
C ALA A 108 -8.39 4.14 -9.69
N PHE A 109 -8.57 3.10 -10.48
CA PHE A 109 -9.05 3.23 -11.86
C PHE A 109 -10.57 3.40 -11.99
N ALA A 110 -11.32 3.41 -10.90
CA ALA A 110 -12.73 3.78 -10.93
C ALA A 110 -12.92 5.26 -11.37
N ASP A 111 -11.93 6.11 -11.13
CA ASP A 111 -11.87 7.44 -11.71
C ASP A 111 -11.33 7.36 -13.14
N PRO A 112 -12.13 7.74 -14.17
CA PRO A 112 -11.73 7.65 -15.56
C PRO A 112 -10.56 8.58 -15.93
N GLU A 113 -10.31 9.63 -15.16
CA GLU A 113 -9.21 10.57 -15.40
C GLU A 113 -7.86 10.01 -14.94
N VAL A 114 -7.84 8.97 -14.14
CA VAL A 114 -6.60 8.32 -13.69
C VAL A 114 -6.03 7.46 -14.82
N GLU A 115 -4.83 7.82 -15.26
CA GLU A 115 -4.14 7.15 -16.37
C GLU A 115 -3.18 6.07 -15.91
N GLN A 116 -2.69 6.16 -14.67
CA GLN A 116 -1.76 5.19 -14.10
C GLN A 116 -1.87 5.10 -12.57
N VAL A 117 -1.44 3.96 -12.06
CA VAL A 117 -1.17 3.75 -10.64
C VAL A 117 0.35 3.60 -10.47
N GLU A 118 0.92 4.32 -9.52
CA GLU A 118 2.32 4.22 -9.15
C GLU A 118 2.49 3.71 -7.72
N LEU A 119 3.61 3.11 -7.42
CA LEU A 119 4.01 2.70 -6.08
C LEU A 119 5.52 2.74 -5.92
N GLY A 120 5.96 2.79 -4.66
CA GLY A 120 7.36 2.57 -4.30
C GLY A 120 7.50 1.24 -3.57
N VAL A 121 8.56 0.51 -3.86
CA VAL A 121 8.90 -0.75 -3.18
C VAL A 121 10.40 -0.80 -2.94
N TYR A 122 10.83 -1.30 -1.79
CA TYR A 122 12.27 -1.51 -1.56
C TYR A 122 12.78 -2.69 -2.38
N ALA A 123 13.98 -2.52 -2.96
CA ALA A 123 14.56 -3.50 -3.88
C ALA A 123 14.68 -4.91 -3.27
N HIS A 124 14.94 -5.00 -1.96
CA HIS A 124 15.06 -6.27 -1.25
C HIS A 124 13.72 -6.92 -0.89
N ASN A 125 12.61 -6.22 -1.07
CA ASN A 125 11.26 -6.77 -0.83
C ASN A 125 10.79 -7.56 -2.08
N GLU A 126 11.43 -8.68 -2.33
CA GLU A 126 11.19 -9.50 -3.52
C GLU A 126 9.76 -10.04 -3.59
N ARG A 127 9.17 -10.35 -2.44
CA ARG A 127 7.80 -10.86 -2.39
C ARG A 127 6.78 -9.84 -2.89
N ALA A 128 6.89 -8.59 -2.44
CA ALA A 128 6.02 -7.52 -2.90
C ALA A 128 6.25 -7.22 -4.38
N ARG A 129 7.51 -7.14 -4.82
CA ARG A 129 7.86 -6.93 -6.23
C ARG A 129 7.23 -7.98 -7.13
N THR A 130 7.32 -9.24 -6.77
CA THR A 130 6.72 -10.35 -7.54
C THR A 130 5.20 -10.18 -7.69
N ILE A 131 4.51 -9.77 -6.62
CA ILE A 131 3.07 -9.49 -6.66
C ILE A 131 2.78 -8.36 -7.65
N TYR A 132 3.52 -7.27 -7.58
CA TYR A 132 3.31 -6.10 -8.45
C TYR A 132 3.61 -6.42 -9.91
N GLU A 133 4.70 -7.10 -10.20
CA GLU A 133 5.07 -7.52 -11.55
C GLU A 133 4.01 -8.42 -12.19
N ARG A 134 3.47 -9.38 -11.43
CA ARG A 134 2.40 -10.27 -11.90
C ARG A 134 1.08 -9.52 -12.19
N LEU A 135 0.85 -8.40 -11.55
CA LEU A 135 -0.31 -7.55 -11.80
C LEU A 135 -0.10 -6.58 -12.97
N GLY A 136 1.10 -6.54 -13.54
CA GLY A 136 1.44 -5.72 -14.69
C GLY A 136 2.21 -4.44 -14.37
N PHE A 137 2.56 -4.21 -13.11
CA PHE A 137 3.46 -3.10 -12.76
C PHE A 137 4.85 -3.33 -13.35
N ARG A 138 5.49 -2.25 -13.78
CA ARG A 138 6.85 -2.25 -14.31
C ARG A 138 7.71 -1.25 -13.56
N ALA A 139 8.97 -1.61 -13.33
CA ALA A 139 9.96 -0.69 -12.77
C ALA A 139 10.19 0.47 -13.73
N GLU A 140 10.11 1.70 -13.21
CA GLU A 140 10.34 2.93 -13.96
C GLU A 140 11.63 3.61 -13.53
N GLU A 141 11.85 3.73 -12.23
CA GLU A 141 12.98 4.45 -11.66
C GLU A 141 13.51 3.74 -10.43
N THR A 142 14.83 3.70 -10.31
CA THR A 142 15.52 3.16 -9.14
C THR A 142 16.17 4.31 -8.36
N HIS A 143 15.93 4.34 -7.06
CA HIS A 143 16.44 5.36 -6.14
C HIS A 143 17.42 4.70 -5.17
N PRO A 144 18.71 4.63 -5.50
CA PRO A 144 19.73 4.16 -4.55
C PRO A 144 19.80 5.14 -3.37
N ARG A 145 20.06 4.63 -2.18
CA ARG A 145 20.15 5.45 -0.97
C ARG A 145 18.84 6.24 -0.69
N SER A 146 17.72 5.59 -0.86
CA SER A 146 16.40 6.21 -0.66
C SER A 146 16.14 6.55 0.80
N ILE A 147 16.51 5.64 1.71
CA ILE A 147 16.37 5.81 3.16
C ILE A 147 17.49 5.06 3.88
N GLU A 148 17.94 5.61 5.00
CA GLU A 148 18.92 4.95 5.90
C GLU A 148 18.16 4.26 7.03
N VAL A 149 18.41 2.96 7.21
CA VAL A 149 17.81 2.14 8.27
C VAL A 149 18.90 1.33 8.95
N GLY A 150 19.09 1.58 10.24
CA GLY A 150 20.08 0.85 11.03
C GLY A 150 21.52 0.98 10.49
N GLY A 151 21.88 2.11 9.92
CA GLY A 151 23.21 2.36 9.33
C GLY A 151 23.37 1.85 7.90
N GLU A 152 22.34 1.24 7.30
CA GLU A 152 22.33 0.77 5.92
C GLU A 152 21.40 1.60 5.05
N TRP A 153 21.85 1.88 3.82
CA TRP A 153 21.03 2.55 2.83
C TRP A 153 20.17 1.55 2.04
N TRP A 154 18.89 1.78 2.03
CA TRP A 154 17.93 0.98 1.25
C TRP A 154 17.68 1.63 -0.10
N THR A 155 17.62 0.80 -1.13
CA THR A 155 17.21 1.19 -2.48
C THR A 155 15.72 1.02 -2.64
N SER A 156 15.04 2.04 -3.15
CA SER A 156 13.63 1.93 -3.55
C SER A 156 13.48 1.92 -5.07
N ILE A 157 12.42 1.31 -5.54
CA ILE A 157 12.05 1.23 -6.95
C ILE A 157 10.66 1.82 -7.09
N THR A 158 10.51 2.80 -7.99
CA THR A 158 9.20 3.26 -8.43
C THR A 158 8.69 2.32 -9.51
N MET A 159 7.50 1.78 -9.32
CA MET A 159 6.83 0.93 -10.30
C MET A 159 5.53 1.60 -10.74
N ILE A 160 5.18 1.42 -12.00
CA ILE A 160 3.96 1.98 -12.59
C ILE A 160 3.12 0.91 -13.28
N LEU A 161 1.81 1.10 -13.22
CA LEU A 161 0.82 0.34 -13.98
C LEU A 161 -0.02 1.33 -14.79
N PRO A 162 0.22 1.45 -16.10
CA PRO A 162 -0.66 2.24 -16.98
C PRO A 162 -2.05 1.62 -17.08
N ARG A 163 -3.08 2.44 -17.19
CA ARG A 163 -4.46 1.95 -17.41
C ARG A 163 -4.56 0.97 -18.58
N ALA A 164 -3.86 1.23 -19.67
CA ALA A 164 -3.86 0.35 -20.83
C ALA A 164 -3.33 -1.08 -20.56
N ALA A 165 -2.48 -1.23 -19.54
CA ALA A 165 -1.94 -2.53 -19.12
C ALA A 165 -2.81 -3.21 -18.04
N TRP A 166 -3.76 -2.48 -17.44
CA TRP A 166 -4.64 -3.03 -16.42
C TRP A 166 -5.63 -4.05 -17.00
N ARG A 167 -5.69 -5.20 -16.35
CA ARG A 167 -6.66 -6.26 -16.67
C ARG A 167 -7.45 -6.57 -15.40
N PRO A 168 -8.66 -6.01 -15.26
CA PRO A 168 -9.57 -6.44 -14.19
C PRO A 168 -9.82 -7.94 -14.37
N SER A 169 -9.94 -8.67 -13.26
CA SER A 169 -10.32 -10.08 -13.33
C SER A 169 -11.64 -10.20 -14.06
N GLU A 170 -11.73 -11.08 -15.04
CA GLU A 170 -13.01 -11.53 -15.56
C GLU A 170 -13.75 -12.20 -14.39
N SER A 171 -14.99 -11.78 -14.15
CA SER A 171 -15.85 -12.24 -13.06
C SER A 171 -16.25 -13.69 -13.30
#